data_91e2fe136cf81e444ad079f917012657
#
_entry.id   91e2fe136cf81e444ad079f917012657
#
_cell.length_a   1.000
_cell.length_b   1.000
_cell.length_c   1.000
_cell.angle_alpha   90.00
_cell.angle_beta   90.00
_cell.angle_gamma   90.00
#
_symmetry.space_group_name_H-M   'P 1'
#
loop_
_entity.id
_entity.type
_entity.pdbx_description
1 polymer ?
#
loop_
_entity_poly.entity_id
_entity_poly.type
_entity_poly.pdbx_seq_one_letter_code
_entity_poly.pdbx_strand_id
1 'polypeptide(L)'
;MKDSIPFVSPKTMEASFVLPHHGEIRGMAVFAGITLIVGGGYHGKSTLLSALQMGVYDHIAGDGREFVLADETAVKLRAEEGRSIRNTDISLFINDLPNGKDTKNFSTPDASGSTSQAAGVVEGIEAGSRLFLIDEDTSATNFMVRDDFMQQVISREKEPITPFLERARDLYEKAGVSTILVAGSSGAF
;
A
#
# COMPACT_ATOMS: atom_id res chain seq x y z
N MET A 1 13.30 19.94 -11.08
CA MET A 1 12.22 20.76 -10.47
C MET A 1 12.86 21.99 -9.86
N LYS A 2 12.35 23.19 -10.20
CA LYS A 2 12.84 24.43 -9.60
C LYS A 2 12.49 24.41 -8.11
N ASP A 3 13.46 24.70 -7.25
CA ASP A 3 13.30 24.76 -5.79
C ASP A 3 13.04 23.41 -5.05
N SER A 4 13.32 22.26 -5.67
CA SER A 4 13.25 20.98 -4.97
C SER A 4 14.53 20.74 -4.15
N ILE A 5 14.36 20.18 -2.94
CA ILE A 5 15.48 19.69 -2.14
C ILE A 5 15.89 18.31 -2.70
N PRO A 6 17.17 18.12 -3.09
CA PRO A 6 17.64 16.81 -3.54
C PRO A 6 17.41 15.75 -2.46
N PHE A 7 16.96 14.58 -2.88
CA PHE A 7 16.86 13.44 -1.98
C PHE A 7 18.26 12.97 -1.56
N VAL A 8 18.44 12.70 -0.27
CA VAL A 8 19.67 12.14 0.29
C VAL A 8 19.34 10.80 0.94
N SER A 9 20.01 9.75 0.47
CA SER A 9 19.83 8.40 1.03
C SER A 9 20.29 8.34 2.49
N PRO A 10 19.47 7.76 3.40
CA PRO A 10 19.94 7.39 4.74
C PRO A 10 21.07 6.38 4.64
N LYS A 11 22.16 6.59 5.36
CA LYS A 11 23.36 5.70 5.30
C LYS A 11 23.04 4.24 5.58
N THR A 12 22.07 3.97 6.46
CA THR A 12 21.63 2.62 6.84
C THR A 12 20.82 1.91 5.78
N MET A 13 20.33 2.63 4.79
CA MET A 13 19.53 2.11 3.67
C MET A 13 20.23 2.30 2.32
N GLU A 14 21.46 2.80 2.33
CA GLU A 14 22.23 3.03 1.11
C GLU A 14 22.69 1.71 0.50
N ALA A 15 22.47 1.57 -0.80
CA ALA A 15 22.98 0.47 -1.60
C ALA A 15 23.62 0.99 -2.89
N SER A 16 24.55 0.21 -3.43
CA SER A 16 25.20 0.49 -4.71
C SER A 16 24.62 -0.38 -5.81
N PHE A 17 24.40 0.20 -6.97
CA PHE A 17 23.93 -0.48 -8.16
C PHE A 17 24.83 -0.13 -9.35
N VAL A 18 25.13 -1.10 -10.20
CA VAL A 18 25.89 -0.87 -11.44
C VAL A 18 24.90 -0.80 -12.60
N LEU A 19 24.77 0.38 -13.19
CA LEU A 19 23.94 0.61 -14.37
C LEU A 19 24.76 0.45 -15.65
N PRO A 20 24.20 -0.15 -16.72
CA PRO A 20 24.94 -0.46 -17.95
C PRO A 20 25.61 0.75 -18.61
N HIS A 21 24.99 1.94 -18.48
CA HIS A 21 25.44 3.16 -19.17
C HIS A 21 25.91 4.28 -18.24
N HIS A 22 25.76 4.12 -16.92
CA HIS A 22 26.13 5.13 -15.93
C HIS A 22 27.18 4.67 -14.93
N GLY A 23 27.57 3.38 -14.98
CA GLY A 23 28.47 2.81 -13.98
C GLY A 23 27.82 2.66 -12.61
N GLU A 24 28.60 2.76 -11.54
CA GLU A 24 28.11 2.62 -10.17
C GLU A 24 27.32 3.87 -9.73
N ILE A 25 26.09 3.63 -9.25
CA ILE A 25 25.28 4.64 -8.57
C ILE A 25 24.99 4.19 -7.14
N ARG A 26 24.76 5.15 -6.24
CA ARG A 26 24.34 4.90 -4.85
C ARG A 26 23.00 5.55 -4.59
N GLY A 27 22.16 4.83 -3.87
CA GLY A 27 20.82 5.31 -3.54
C GLY A 27 20.20 4.54 -2.40
N MET A 28 19.02 4.97 -1.97
CA MET A 28 18.24 4.24 -0.97
C MET A 28 17.63 3.00 -1.60
N ALA A 29 17.83 1.85 -0.96
CA ALA A 29 17.14 0.62 -1.30
C ALA A 29 16.07 0.28 -0.25
N VAL A 30 14.86 -0.03 -0.73
CA VAL A 30 13.80 -0.64 0.06
C VAL A 30 13.68 -2.07 -0.39
N PHE A 31 14.07 -3.00 0.48
CA PHE A 31 14.05 -4.43 0.16
C PHE A 31 12.64 -5.01 0.25
N ALA A 32 12.46 -6.19 -0.36
CA ALA A 32 11.22 -6.94 -0.25
C ALA A 32 10.84 -7.20 1.22
N GLY A 33 9.56 -7.06 1.53
CA GLY A 33 9.04 -7.18 2.89
C GLY A 33 7.99 -6.12 3.20
N ILE A 34 7.83 -5.82 4.47
CA ILE A 34 6.90 -4.80 4.97
C ILE A 34 7.70 -3.60 5.45
N THR A 35 7.54 -2.48 4.78
CA THR A 35 8.23 -1.22 5.13
C THR A 35 7.21 -0.17 5.54
N LEU A 36 7.40 0.39 6.74
CA LEU A 36 6.60 1.48 7.26
C LEU A 36 7.40 2.79 7.19
N ILE A 37 6.83 3.80 6.53
CA ILE A 37 7.39 5.14 6.44
C ILE A 37 6.53 6.08 7.30
N VAL A 38 7.04 6.48 8.45
CA VAL A 38 6.33 7.34 9.41
C VAL A 38 6.93 8.74 9.49
N GLY A 39 6.12 9.70 9.86
CA GLY A 39 6.58 11.07 10.10
C GLY A 39 5.42 12.05 10.17
N GLY A 40 5.69 13.24 10.71
CA GLY A 40 4.70 14.32 10.81
C GLY A 40 4.19 14.82 9.45
N GLY A 41 3.18 15.66 9.50
CA GLY A 41 2.65 16.34 8.31
C GLY A 41 3.73 17.15 7.59
N TYR A 42 3.62 17.26 6.29
CA TYR A 42 4.52 18.02 5.41
C TYR A 42 6.00 17.57 5.38
N HIS A 43 6.33 16.40 5.88
CA HIS A 43 7.69 15.84 5.87
C HIS A 43 8.04 15.06 4.58
N GLY A 44 7.22 15.16 3.53
CA GLY A 44 7.54 14.59 2.22
C GLY A 44 7.20 13.10 2.05
N LYS A 45 6.51 12.46 3.00
CA LYS A 45 6.13 11.05 2.92
C LYS A 45 5.33 10.70 1.66
N SER A 46 4.23 11.42 1.43
CA SER A 46 3.38 11.21 0.24
C SER A 46 4.11 11.60 -1.06
N THR A 47 5.09 12.52 -0.99
CA THR A 47 5.96 12.85 -2.13
C THR A 47 6.87 11.66 -2.47
N LEU A 48 7.47 11.03 -1.46
CA LEU A 48 8.28 9.83 -1.65
C LEU A 48 7.44 8.67 -2.20
N LEU A 49 6.26 8.42 -1.63
CA LEU A 49 5.35 7.38 -2.12
C LEU A 49 4.92 7.65 -3.57
N SER A 50 4.63 8.91 -3.91
CA SER A 50 4.31 9.31 -5.29
C SER A 50 5.48 9.10 -6.25
N ALA A 51 6.72 9.33 -5.80
CA ALA A 51 7.90 9.02 -6.60
C ALA A 51 8.02 7.52 -6.86
N LEU A 52 7.87 6.68 -5.82
CA LEU A 52 7.87 5.21 -5.95
C LEU A 52 6.75 4.71 -6.85
N GLN A 53 5.54 5.30 -6.75
CA GLN A 53 4.42 4.96 -7.64
C GLN A 53 4.76 5.22 -9.11
N MET A 54 5.49 6.29 -9.40
CA MET A 54 5.91 6.62 -10.77
C MET A 54 7.16 5.84 -11.21
N GLY A 55 7.87 5.22 -10.26
CA GLY A 55 9.07 4.43 -10.53
C GLY A 55 8.84 3.12 -11.30
N VAL A 56 7.59 2.78 -11.63
CA VAL A 56 7.22 1.68 -12.54
C VAL A 56 7.38 2.07 -14.01
N TYR A 57 7.55 3.36 -14.30
CA TYR A 57 7.69 3.89 -15.66
C TYR A 57 9.12 4.31 -15.94
N ASP A 58 9.52 4.24 -17.21
CA ASP A 58 10.77 4.82 -17.68
C ASP A 58 10.70 6.35 -17.64
N HIS A 59 11.74 6.98 -17.10
CA HIS A 59 11.86 8.42 -17.00
C HIS A 59 12.90 8.97 -17.97
N ILE A 60 12.64 10.13 -18.56
CA ILE A 60 13.61 10.82 -19.39
C ILE A 60 14.69 11.48 -18.54
N ALA A 61 15.88 11.61 -19.09
CA ALA A 61 16.98 12.31 -18.43
C ALA A 61 16.60 13.78 -18.11
N GLY A 62 16.86 14.20 -16.87
CA GLY A 62 16.62 15.55 -16.40
C GLY A 62 15.21 15.82 -15.85
N ASP A 63 14.33 14.82 -15.73
CA ASP A 63 13.05 15.00 -15.06
C ASP A 63 13.17 14.99 -13.51
N GLY A 64 14.32 14.54 -12.99
CA GLY A 64 14.64 14.46 -11.57
C GLY A 64 14.14 13.19 -10.90
N ARG A 65 13.67 12.20 -11.66
CA ARG A 65 13.20 10.89 -11.21
C ARG A 65 13.81 9.74 -12.01
N GLU A 66 14.75 10.01 -12.88
CA GLU A 66 15.37 9.03 -13.78
C GLU A 66 16.05 7.85 -13.07
N PHE A 67 16.34 8.01 -11.78
CA PHE A 67 16.90 6.94 -10.93
C PHE A 67 15.92 6.45 -9.86
N VAL A 68 14.64 6.76 -9.98
CA VAL A 68 13.60 6.18 -9.11
C VAL A 68 13.05 4.94 -9.80
N LEU A 69 13.32 3.80 -9.19
CA LEU A 69 12.88 2.50 -9.69
C LEU A 69 11.99 1.82 -8.65
N ALA A 70 10.91 1.22 -9.10
CA ALA A 70 10.04 0.38 -8.30
C ALA A 70 9.83 -0.96 -9.01
N ASP A 71 9.27 -1.94 -8.29
CA ASP A 71 8.84 -3.19 -8.92
C ASP A 71 7.81 -2.87 -10.02
N GLU A 72 8.00 -3.44 -11.21
CA GLU A 72 7.14 -3.18 -12.38
C GLU A 72 5.67 -3.56 -12.18
N THR A 73 5.41 -4.43 -11.19
CA THR A 73 4.07 -4.88 -10.83
C THR A 73 3.47 -4.08 -9.65
N ALA A 74 4.13 -3.01 -9.22
CA ALA A 74 3.67 -2.21 -8.08
C ALA A 74 2.30 -1.58 -8.33
N VAL A 75 1.42 -1.69 -7.35
CA VAL A 75 0.07 -1.12 -7.37
C VAL A 75 -0.13 -0.22 -6.15
N LYS A 76 -0.62 1.00 -6.39
CA LYS A 76 -1.08 1.87 -5.29
C LYS A 76 -2.51 1.53 -4.94
N LEU A 77 -2.69 1.10 -3.70
CA LEU A 77 -4.00 0.80 -3.13
C LEU A 77 -4.56 2.01 -2.39
N ARG A 78 -5.85 2.24 -2.53
CA ARG A 78 -6.59 3.28 -1.83
C ARG A 78 -8.06 2.88 -1.65
N ALA A 79 -8.76 3.53 -0.74
CA ALA A 79 -10.21 3.45 -0.65
C ALA A 79 -10.85 4.20 -1.82
N GLU A 80 -11.85 3.59 -2.44
CA GLU A 80 -12.60 4.14 -3.57
C GLU A 80 -14.10 3.96 -3.31
N GLU A 81 -14.68 4.89 -2.56
CA GLU A 81 -16.12 4.90 -2.30
C GLU A 81 -16.91 4.97 -3.61
N GLY A 82 -17.99 4.20 -3.70
CA GLY A 82 -18.82 4.15 -4.90
C GLY A 82 -18.29 3.25 -6.02
N ARG A 83 -17.16 2.60 -5.83
CA ARG A 83 -16.59 1.68 -6.82
C ARG A 83 -17.51 0.47 -7.05
N SER A 84 -17.72 0.10 -8.31
CA SER A 84 -18.37 -1.17 -8.66
C SER A 84 -17.39 -2.33 -8.52
N ILE A 85 -17.83 -3.41 -7.89
CA ILE A 85 -17.10 -4.67 -7.73
C ILE A 85 -17.93 -5.78 -8.34
N ARG A 86 -17.29 -6.74 -9.02
CA ARG A 86 -17.96 -7.89 -9.63
C ARG A 86 -17.18 -9.16 -9.42
N ASN A 87 -17.86 -10.17 -8.85
CA ASN A 87 -17.37 -11.54 -8.70
C ASN A 87 -15.97 -11.65 -8.07
N THR A 88 -15.69 -10.83 -7.06
CA THR A 88 -14.39 -10.78 -6.38
C THR A 88 -14.50 -11.51 -5.04
N ASP A 89 -13.55 -12.38 -4.72
CA ASP A 89 -13.43 -13.01 -3.40
C ASP A 89 -12.78 -12.05 -2.41
N ILE A 90 -13.61 -11.35 -1.62
CA ILE A 90 -13.13 -10.42 -0.58
C ILE A 90 -12.99 -11.09 0.80
N SER A 91 -13.20 -12.41 0.90
CA SER A 91 -13.22 -13.14 2.17
C SER A 91 -11.87 -13.14 2.90
N LEU A 92 -10.79 -12.78 2.21
CA LEU A 92 -9.49 -12.57 2.85
C LEU A 92 -9.55 -11.46 3.93
N PHE A 93 -10.40 -10.47 3.74
CA PHE A 93 -10.53 -9.32 4.64
C PHE A 93 -11.94 -9.14 5.21
N ILE A 94 -12.99 -9.54 4.50
CA ILE A 94 -14.36 -9.26 4.87
C ILE A 94 -15.15 -10.57 4.93
N ASN A 95 -15.69 -10.88 6.10
CA ASN A 95 -16.49 -12.08 6.35
C ASN A 95 -17.78 -11.69 7.10
N ASP A 96 -18.77 -12.56 7.07
CA ASP A 96 -19.99 -12.45 7.87
C ASP A 96 -20.70 -11.09 7.76
N LEU A 97 -20.89 -10.62 6.51
CA LEU A 97 -21.60 -9.38 6.26
C LEU A 97 -23.02 -9.41 6.86
N PRO A 98 -23.45 -8.35 7.57
CA PRO A 98 -24.76 -8.30 8.22
C PRO A 98 -25.97 -8.53 7.28
N ASN A 99 -25.79 -8.23 6.00
CA ASN A 99 -26.80 -8.41 4.95
C ASN A 99 -26.76 -9.82 4.31
N GLY A 100 -25.90 -10.74 4.81
CA GLY A 100 -25.79 -12.11 4.32
C GLY A 100 -25.24 -12.26 2.90
N LYS A 101 -24.65 -11.22 2.32
CA LYS A 101 -24.02 -11.30 0.99
C LYS A 101 -22.83 -12.24 1.03
N ASP A 102 -22.67 -13.03 -0.02
CA ASP A 102 -21.52 -13.91 -0.21
C ASP A 102 -20.26 -13.08 -0.43
N THR A 103 -19.25 -13.30 0.41
CA THR A 103 -17.95 -12.60 0.34
C THR A 103 -16.94 -13.32 -0.57
N LYS A 104 -17.20 -14.59 -0.93
CA LYS A 104 -16.35 -15.35 -1.85
C LYS A 104 -16.68 -15.06 -3.32
N ASN A 105 -17.89 -14.59 -3.59
CA ASN A 105 -18.32 -14.14 -4.92
C ASN A 105 -19.06 -12.82 -4.80
N PHE A 106 -18.34 -11.83 -4.30
CA PHE A 106 -18.93 -10.56 -3.94
C PHE A 106 -19.13 -9.66 -5.15
N SER A 107 -20.32 -9.05 -5.22
CA SER A 107 -20.65 -8.06 -6.23
C SER A 107 -21.48 -6.92 -5.62
N THR A 108 -21.14 -5.69 -6.00
CA THR A 108 -21.90 -4.50 -5.63
C THR A 108 -21.70 -3.40 -6.69
N PRO A 109 -22.71 -2.59 -7.01
CA PRO A 109 -22.54 -1.41 -7.85
C PRO A 109 -21.90 -0.24 -7.09
N ASP A 110 -21.89 -0.29 -5.74
CA ASP A 110 -21.57 0.84 -4.87
C ASP A 110 -20.88 0.29 -3.60
N ALA A 111 -19.55 0.22 -3.63
CA ALA A 111 -18.75 -0.29 -2.53
C ALA A 111 -18.38 0.82 -1.54
N SER A 112 -18.37 0.50 -0.24
CA SER A 112 -17.75 1.35 0.77
C SER A 112 -16.23 1.43 0.57
N GLY A 113 -15.56 2.40 1.18
CA GLY A 113 -14.12 2.55 1.11
C GLY A 113 -13.36 1.29 1.53
N SER A 114 -13.74 0.66 2.65
CA SER A 114 -13.10 -0.58 3.13
C SER A 114 -13.36 -1.76 2.19
N THR A 115 -14.56 -1.88 1.64
CA THR A 115 -14.90 -2.96 0.72
C THR A 115 -14.17 -2.81 -0.61
N SER A 116 -14.07 -1.59 -1.14
CA SER A 116 -13.32 -1.31 -2.37
C SER A 116 -11.83 -1.57 -2.19
N GLN A 117 -11.28 -1.22 -1.03
CA GLN A 117 -9.86 -1.44 -0.73
C GLN A 117 -9.55 -2.94 -0.54
N ALA A 118 -10.42 -3.70 0.12
CA ALA A 118 -10.32 -5.16 0.21
C ALA A 118 -10.32 -5.82 -1.18
N ALA A 119 -11.26 -5.43 -2.05
CA ALA A 119 -11.29 -5.91 -3.43
C ALA A 119 -10.03 -5.53 -4.21
N GLY A 120 -9.54 -4.29 -4.05
CA GLY A 120 -8.31 -3.83 -4.71
C GLY A 120 -7.07 -4.65 -4.32
N VAL A 121 -6.97 -5.10 -3.07
CA VAL A 121 -5.88 -6.02 -2.66
C VAL A 121 -5.98 -7.35 -3.39
N VAL A 122 -7.16 -7.96 -3.39
CA VAL A 122 -7.37 -9.27 -4.04
C VAL A 122 -7.12 -9.19 -5.54
N GLU A 123 -7.69 -8.20 -6.20
CA GLU A 123 -7.47 -7.95 -7.64
C GLU A 123 -6.00 -7.68 -7.95
N GLY A 124 -5.28 -6.97 -7.09
CA GLY A 124 -3.84 -6.77 -7.22
C GLY A 124 -3.06 -8.08 -7.14
N ILE A 125 -3.42 -8.97 -6.23
CA ILE A 125 -2.81 -10.30 -6.11
C ILE A 125 -3.10 -11.14 -7.37
N GLU A 126 -4.35 -11.16 -7.81
CA GLU A 126 -4.78 -11.87 -9.02
C GLU A 126 -4.08 -11.35 -10.29
N ALA A 127 -3.81 -10.05 -10.34
CA ALA A 127 -3.03 -9.42 -11.41
C ALA A 127 -1.53 -9.70 -11.34
N GLY A 128 -1.05 -10.38 -10.28
CA GLY A 128 0.36 -10.72 -10.11
C GLY A 128 1.21 -9.60 -9.50
N SER A 129 0.61 -8.64 -8.79
CA SER A 129 1.36 -7.60 -8.09
C SER A 129 2.25 -8.20 -6.99
N ARG A 130 3.48 -7.74 -6.92
CA ARG A 130 4.48 -8.10 -5.89
C ARG A 130 4.76 -6.97 -4.90
N LEU A 131 4.20 -5.79 -5.15
CA LEU A 131 4.39 -4.62 -4.30
C LEU A 131 3.12 -3.80 -4.18
N PHE A 132 2.64 -3.62 -2.96
CA PHE A 132 1.58 -2.67 -2.64
C PHE A 132 2.15 -1.39 -2.05
N LEU A 133 1.70 -0.26 -2.60
CA LEU A 133 1.97 1.08 -2.11
C LEU A 133 0.70 1.61 -1.45
N ILE A 134 0.76 1.93 -0.17
CA ILE A 134 -0.42 2.32 0.62
C ILE A 134 -0.11 3.63 1.35
N ASP A 135 -1.07 4.55 1.30
CA ASP A 135 -1.03 5.80 2.04
C ASP A 135 -2.21 5.81 3.03
N GLU A 136 -1.92 6.00 4.32
CA GLU A 136 -2.93 6.08 5.37
C GLU A 136 -4.01 7.12 5.03
N ASP A 137 -3.60 8.30 4.56
CA ASP A 137 -4.51 9.42 4.27
C ASP A 137 -5.54 9.11 3.16
N THR A 138 -5.27 8.12 2.32
CA THR A 138 -6.17 7.69 1.23
C THR A 138 -6.78 6.31 1.46
N SER A 139 -6.61 5.76 2.63
CA SER A 139 -7.10 4.44 3.02
C SER A 139 -8.31 4.54 3.95
N ALA A 140 -9.16 3.51 3.93
CA ALA A 140 -10.23 3.39 4.92
C ALA A 140 -9.62 2.96 6.26
N THR A 141 -9.80 3.77 7.32
CA THR A 141 -9.18 3.55 8.62
C THR A 141 -9.51 2.16 9.19
N ASN A 142 -10.77 1.76 9.15
CA ASN A 142 -11.24 0.46 9.65
C ASN A 142 -10.74 -0.74 8.83
N PHE A 143 -10.31 -0.51 7.59
CA PHE A 143 -9.63 -1.52 6.77
C PHE A 143 -8.15 -1.63 7.13
N MET A 144 -7.50 -0.51 7.47
CA MET A 144 -6.06 -0.51 7.75
C MET A 144 -5.74 -1.06 9.13
N VAL A 145 -6.41 -0.54 10.14
CA VAL A 145 -6.16 -0.87 11.55
C VAL A 145 -7.48 -1.02 12.29
N ARG A 146 -7.40 -1.71 13.40
CA ARG A 146 -8.45 -1.71 14.40
C ARG A 146 -7.98 -0.89 15.59
N ASP A 147 -8.64 0.24 15.80
CA ASP A 147 -8.38 1.14 16.91
C ASP A 147 -8.72 0.46 18.25
N ASP A 148 -7.93 0.71 19.29
CA ASP A 148 -8.07 0.13 20.62
C ASP A 148 -9.44 0.42 21.26
N PHE A 149 -10.03 1.57 20.96
CA PHE A 149 -11.36 1.92 21.43
C PHE A 149 -12.44 1.05 20.78
N MET A 150 -12.35 0.83 19.48
CA MET A 150 -13.26 -0.08 18.75
C MET A 150 -13.12 -1.51 19.24
N GLN A 151 -11.93 -1.94 19.64
CA GLN A 151 -11.72 -3.28 20.21
C GLN A 151 -12.44 -3.47 21.55
N GLN A 152 -12.64 -2.41 22.32
CA GLN A 152 -13.36 -2.46 23.60
C GLN A 152 -14.88 -2.45 23.44
N VAL A 153 -15.38 -1.83 22.35
CA VAL A 153 -16.83 -1.65 22.11
C VAL A 153 -17.44 -2.82 21.32
N ILE A 154 -16.70 -3.32 20.32
CA ILE A 154 -17.17 -4.40 19.44
C ILE A 154 -16.27 -5.62 19.61
N SER A 155 -16.83 -6.76 19.99
CA SER A 155 -16.04 -8.00 20.07
C SER A 155 -15.53 -8.39 18.68
N ARG A 156 -14.33 -8.97 18.62
CA ARG A 156 -13.67 -9.41 17.37
C ARG A 156 -14.56 -10.36 16.53
N GLU A 157 -15.36 -11.19 17.20
CA GLU A 157 -16.27 -12.15 16.55
C GLU A 157 -17.43 -11.48 15.80
N LYS A 158 -17.73 -10.22 16.11
CA LYS A 158 -18.80 -9.44 15.45
C LYS A 158 -18.28 -8.44 14.43
N GLU A 159 -16.96 -8.32 14.28
CA GLU A 159 -16.35 -7.42 13.31
C GLU A 159 -16.16 -8.14 11.97
N PRO A 160 -16.88 -7.73 10.91
CA PRO A 160 -16.78 -8.40 9.61
C PRO A 160 -15.44 -8.13 8.89
N ILE A 161 -14.67 -7.11 9.33
CA ILE A 161 -13.43 -6.70 8.67
C ILE A 161 -12.23 -7.18 9.46
N THR A 162 -11.35 -7.92 8.79
CA THR A 162 -9.98 -8.19 9.27
C THR A 162 -9.07 -7.09 8.74
N PRO A 163 -8.42 -6.30 9.60
CA PRO A 163 -7.54 -5.23 9.17
C PRO A 163 -6.38 -5.69 8.29
N PHE A 164 -5.98 -4.82 7.35
CA PHE A 164 -4.86 -5.08 6.45
C PHE A 164 -3.57 -5.42 7.20
N LEU A 165 -3.26 -4.70 8.28
CA LEU A 165 -2.03 -4.93 9.06
C LEU A 165 -1.97 -6.34 9.68
N GLU A 166 -3.11 -6.93 10.03
CA GLU A 166 -3.14 -8.32 10.51
C GLU A 166 -2.83 -9.35 9.40
N ARG A 167 -3.04 -8.98 8.13
CA ARG A 167 -2.79 -9.83 6.96
C ARG A 167 -1.48 -9.53 6.24
N ALA A 168 -0.88 -8.36 6.47
CA ALA A 168 0.29 -7.91 5.73
C ALA A 168 1.45 -8.93 5.76
N ARG A 169 1.68 -9.57 6.92
CA ARG A 169 2.69 -10.61 7.06
C ARG A 169 2.37 -11.85 6.23
N ASP A 170 1.12 -12.32 6.28
CA ASP A 170 0.67 -13.46 5.49
C ASP A 170 0.75 -13.18 3.98
N LEU A 171 0.43 -11.95 3.55
CA LEU A 171 0.57 -11.53 2.16
C LEU A 171 2.03 -11.63 1.70
N TYR A 172 2.96 -11.21 2.54
CA TYR A 172 4.38 -11.34 2.21
C TYR A 172 4.86 -12.79 2.23
N GLU A 173 4.60 -13.54 3.30
CA GLU A 173 5.13 -14.89 3.48
C GLU A 173 4.48 -15.93 2.55
N LYS A 174 3.18 -15.80 2.23
CA LYS A 174 2.41 -16.79 1.48
C LYS A 174 2.16 -16.40 0.02
N ALA A 175 1.95 -15.11 -0.24
CA ALA A 175 1.69 -14.59 -1.60
C ALA A 175 2.89 -13.87 -2.22
N GLY A 176 3.98 -13.66 -1.48
CA GLY A 176 5.18 -12.98 -1.99
C GLY A 176 4.98 -11.49 -2.25
N VAL A 177 3.95 -10.87 -1.65
CA VAL A 177 3.60 -9.47 -1.89
C VAL A 177 4.19 -8.58 -0.80
N SER A 178 5.11 -7.72 -1.19
CA SER A 178 5.70 -6.70 -0.33
C SER A 178 4.75 -5.50 -0.16
N THR A 179 4.91 -4.76 0.92
CA THR A 179 4.11 -3.56 1.20
C THR A 179 4.99 -2.40 1.64
N ILE A 180 4.79 -1.23 1.04
CA ILE A 180 5.28 0.04 1.55
C ILE A 180 4.09 0.84 2.02
N LEU A 181 4.00 1.06 3.33
CA LEU A 181 2.93 1.82 3.98
C LEU A 181 3.46 3.15 4.48
N VAL A 182 2.80 4.22 4.09
CA VAL A 182 3.04 5.57 4.59
C VAL A 182 1.99 5.92 5.63
N ALA A 183 2.43 6.35 6.81
CA ALA A 183 1.53 6.71 7.91
C ALA A 183 1.93 8.04 8.58
N GLY A 184 0.94 8.72 9.14
CA GLY A 184 1.13 9.89 9.99
C GLY A 184 1.74 9.53 11.34
N SER A 185 2.07 10.53 12.15
CA SER A 185 2.61 10.34 13.51
C SER A 185 1.51 10.18 14.57
N SER A 186 0.27 9.94 14.19
CA SER A 186 -0.90 9.92 15.08
C SER A 186 -1.01 8.70 16.00
N GLY A 187 -0.03 7.80 16.01
CA GLY A 187 0.02 6.70 16.97
C GLY A 187 -1.00 5.57 16.76
N ALA A 188 -1.64 5.52 15.58
CA ALA A 188 -2.61 4.47 15.25
C ALA A 188 -1.95 3.20 14.67
N PHE A 189 -0.62 3.18 14.54
CA PHE A 189 0.16 2.06 13.99
C PHE A 189 1.23 1.58 14.94
#